data_955067abdcecfc811caf91bcff622181
#
_entry.id   955067abdcecfc811caf91bcff622181
#
_cell.length_a   1.000
_cell.length_b   1.000
_cell.length_c   1.000
_cell.angle_alpha   90.00
_cell.angle_beta   90.00
_cell.angle_gamma   90.00
#
_symmetry.space_group_name_H-M   'P 1'
#
loop_
_entity.id
_entity.type
_entity.pdbx_description
1 polymer ?
#
loop_
_entity_poly.entity_id
_entity_poly.type
_entity_poly.pdbx_seq_one_letter_code
_entity_poly.pdbx_strand_id
1 'polypeptide(L)'
;RVALGAQQGNLIRKAGRLQNKSGNGNFTPATLFLNFRKLSDMFEAQTYTRRRNELRKRLGGGLILLPGNHESSANYPGNTFPFRQDSTFLYFFGLNHPGYAGVLDADSGEDMLFGEDYTIDDIIWMGPQPSLADQALKAGVTRTAGLNELAETIRTAIAAGRRIHFLPPYRGETTLMLSDLLGIRPDALAQYVSVPLAKTVVALREIKDAEEIAEIERACTIGTKMHLQVMQMCRPGVVEQEIAGAIDGIALQYGAGVSFMSIVSQNGETLHNHYHGNVLESGRLLLVDAGAETNMNYCSDFTRTIPVNGKFTVRQKDIYDIVLAANSRTFELARPGAFYWQMHNAAARIIADGLKELGLMQGDMEAAVACGAQALFMPHGLGHQMGLDVHDMENIGEKYVGYDDETLRSETPGLSSLRMGKRLAPGMVMTVEPGIYFIPALVDKCEAEGKFRGIVDYDLLRSRYLD
;
A
#
# COMPACT_ATOMS: atom_id res chain seq x y z
N ARG A 1 14.33 5.07 -13.44
CA ARG A 1 13.62 6.36 -13.24
C ARG A 1 12.77 6.24 -11.99
N VAL A 2 13.31 6.67 -10.88
CA VAL A 2 12.55 6.96 -9.66
C VAL A 2 11.94 8.34 -9.91
N ALA A 3 10.72 8.46 -10.38
CA ALA A 3 10.10 9.76 -10.60
C ALA A 3 8.60 9.69 -10.86
N LEU A 4 7.80 9.36 -9.87
CA LEU A 4 6.36 9.64 -9.95
C LEU A 4 5.96 10.99 -9.32
N GLY A 5 6.82 11.60 -8.49
CA GLY A 5 6.52 12.88 -7.84
C GLY A 5 6.90 14.15 -8.61
N ALA A 6 7.90 14.11 -9.47
CA ALA A 6 8.42 15.33 -10.14
C ALA A 6 7.58 15.80 -11.35
N GLN A 7 6.76 14.95 -11.96
CA GLN A 7 5.92 15.34 -13.09
C GLN A 7 4.67 16.14 -12.69
N GLN A 8 4.19 16.00 -11.47
CA GLN A 8 2.98 16.71 -11.03
C GLN A 8 3.20 18.22 -10.81
N GLY A 9 4.38 18.62 -10.32
CA GLY A 9 4.74 20.04 -10.25
C GLY A 9 4.80 20.75 -11.62
N ASN A 10 5.15 20.01 -12.67
CA ASN A 10 5.18 20.54 -14.04
C ASN A 10 3.78 20.54 -14.71
N LEU A 11 2.88 19.64 -14.35
CA LEU A 11 1.50 19.62 -14.85
C LEU A 11 0.69 20.78 -14.28
N ILE A 12 0.84 21.10 -13.00
CA ILE A 12 0.18 22.26 -12.38
C ILE A 12 0.74 23.58 -12.95
N ARG A 13 2.05 23.67 -13.19
CA ARG A 13 2.66 24.83 -13.87
C ARG A 13 2.25 24.95 -15.35
N LYS A 14 2.02 23.85 -16.05
CA LYS A 14 1.50 23.86 -17.43
C LYS A 14 0.02 24.24 -17.47
N ALA A 15 -0.81 23.76 -16.54
CA ALA A 15 -2.22 24.15 -16.44
C ALA A 15 -2.36 25.65 -16.13
N GLY A 16 -1.57 26.21 -15.20
CA GLY A 16 -1.56 27.64 -14.90
C GLY A 16 -1.04 28.54 -16.04
N ARG A 17 -0.14 28.02 -16.91
CA ARG A 17 0.31 28.76 -18.09
C ARG A 17 -0.64 28.69 -19.28
N LEU A 18 -1.50 27.67 -19.34
CA LEU A 18 -2.54 27.55 -20.37
C LEU A 18 -3.75 28.45 -20.10
N GLN A 19 -4.04 28.77 -18.84
CA GLN A 19 -5.10 29.72 -18.49
C GLN A 19 -4.79 31.19 -18.90
N ASN A 20 -3.53 31.55 -19.11
CA ASN A 20 -3.13 32.90 -19.46
C ASN A 20 -2.95 33.14 -20.99
N LYS A 21 -3.31 32.17 -21.85
CA LYS A 21 -3.10 32.27 -23.30
C LYS A 21 -4.29 31.80 -24.15
N SER A 22 -5.51 31.97 -23.72
CA SER A 22 -6.63 31.78 -24.66
C SER A 22 -7.84 32.63 -24.25
N GLY A 23 -8.09 33.62 -25.02
CA GLY A 23 -9.44 34.16 -25.18
C GLY A 23 -10.34 33.09 -25.77
N ASN A 24 -11.57 32.94 -25.23
CA ASN A 24 -12.73 32.25 -25.76
C ASN A 24 -12.48 30.93 -26.50
N GLY A 25 -12.26 29.85 -25.75
CA GLY A 25 -12.37 28.50 -26.23
C GLY A 25 -13.10 27.66 -25.18
N ASN A 26 -14.31 27.20 -25.53
CA ASN A 26 -15.08 26.26 -24.73
C ASN A 26 -14.22 25.03 -24.41
N PHE A 27 -13.75 24.90 -23.17
CA PHE A 27 -13.16 23.70 -22.64
C PHE A 27 -14.29 22.65 -22.48
N THR A 28 -14.48 21.81 -23.45
CA THR A 28 -15.30 20.59 -23.30
C THR A 28 -14.53 19.55 -22.48
N PRO A 29 -15.15 18.90 -21.49
CA PRO A 29 -14.52 17.81 -20.70
C PRO A 29 -14.09 16.60 -21.51
N ALA A 30 -14.30 16.61 -22.83
CA ALA A 30 -14.15 15.45 -23.72
C ALA A 30 -12.70 15.01 -24.00
N THR A 31 -11.67 15.75 -23.60
CA THR A 31 -10.27 15.41 -23.96
C THR A 31 -9.51 14.65 -22.87
N LEU A 32 -10.15 14.30 -21.76
CA LEU A 32 -9.56 13.44 -20.70
C LEU A 32 -10.20 12.04 -20.67
N PHE A 33 -10.98 11.68 -21.66
CA PHE A 33 -11.44 10.30 -21.79
C PHE A 33 -10.30 9.46 -22.35
N LEU A 34 -9.52 8.84 -21.47
CA LEU A 34 -8.76 7.66 -21.82
C LEU A 34 -9.77 6.69 -22.46
N ASN A 35 -9.54 6.33 -23.74
CA ASN A 35 -10.26 5.25 -24.38
C ASN A 35 -10.01 3.98 -23.54
N PHE A 36 -10.94 3.63 -22.64
CA PHE A 36 -10.98 2.34 -22.01
C PHE A 36 -11.36 1.29 -23.07
N ARG A 37 -10.41 0.98 -23.95
CA ARG A 37 -10.43 -0.33 -24.63
C ARG A 37 -10.42 -1.36 -23.52
N LYS A 38 -11.16 -2.47 -23.71
CA LYS A 38 -11.17 -3.65 -22.83
C LYS A 38 -9.74 -3.88 -22.34
N LEU A 39 -9.45 -3.42 -21.11
CA LEU A 39 -8.14 -3.57 -20.50
C LEU A 39 -7.96 -5.05 -20.23
N SER A 40 -6.77 -5.57 -20.43
CA SER A 40 -6.44 -6.92 -20.00
C SER A 40 -6.55 -6.97 -18.48
N ASP A 41 -7.20 -7.99 -17.94
CA ASP A 41 -7.31 -8.22 -16.51
C ASP A 41 -6.09 -9.00 -15.97
N MET A 42 -5.09 -9.26 -16.82
CA MET A 42 -3.84 -9.96 -16.46
C MET A 42 -2.74 -9.72 -17.51
N PHE A 43 -1.50 -9.98 -17.12
CA PHE A 43 -0.34 -9.98 -18.03
C PHE A 43 -0.36 -11.22 -18.96
N GLU A 44 0.55 -11.25 -19.91
CA GLU A 44 0.76 -12.41 -20.75
C GLU A 44 1.26 -13.61 -19.95
N ALA A 45 0.85 -14.83 -20.32
CA ALA A 45 1.22 -16.08 -19.65
C ALA A 45 2.74 -16.22 -19.41
N GLN A 46 3.56 -15.69 -20.32
CA GLN A 46 5.01 -15.75 -20.23
C GLN A 46 5.55 -14.98 -19.02
N THR A 47 4.91 -13.89 -18.60
CA THR A 47 5.31 -13.11 -17.43
C THR A 47 5.18 -13.97 -16.16
N TYR A 48 4.06 -14.66 -15.98
CA TYR A 48 3.85 -15.54 -14.83
C TYR A 48 4.76 -16.76 -14.85
N THR A 49 4.95 -17.37 -16.01
CA THR A 49 5.87 -18.51 -16.18
C THR A 49 7.30 -18.12 -15.83
N ARG A 50 7.79 -16.96 -16.28
CA ARG A 50 9.09 -16.42 -15.94
C ARG A 50 9.25 -16.22 -14.42
N ARG A 51 8.24 -15.63 -13.76
CA ARG A 51 8.24 -15.39 -12.30
C ARG A 51 8.31 -16.69 -11.51
N ARG A 52 7.53 -17.70 -11.90
CA ARG A 52 7.55 -19.03 -11.26
C ARG A 52 8.88 -19.76 -11.48
N ASN A 53 9.45 -19.68 -12.68
CA ASN A 53 10.76 -20.25 -12.97
C ASN A 53 11.86 -19.63 -12.11
N GLU A 54 11.86 -18.31 -11.96
CA GLU A 54 12.84 -17.62 -11.14
C GLU A 54 12.67 -17.92 -9.66
N LEU A 55 11.44 -18.07 -9.17
CA LEU A 55 11.16 -18.51 -7.80
C LEU A 55 11.74 -19.89 -7.52
N ARG A 56 11.46 -20.89 -8.38
CA ARG A 56 12.00 -22.27 -8.23
C ARG A 56 13.53 -22.29 -8.23
N LYS A 57 14.13 -21.58 -9.20
CA LYS A 57 15.58 -21.50 -9.32
C LYS A 57 16.25 -20.96 -8.06
N ARG A 58 15.69 -19.94 -7.44
CA ARG A 58 16.25 -19.33 -6.22
C ARG A 58 16.04 -20.19 -4.98
N LEU A 59 14.93 -20.94 -4.91
CA LEU A 59 14.60 -21.74 -3.76
C LEU A 59 15.34 -23.09 -3.73
N GLY A 60 15.57 -23.69 -4.90
CA GLY A 60 16.47 -24.82 -5.09
C GLY A 60 15.88 -26.21 -4.86
N GLY A 61 14.64 -26.39 -4.34
CA GLY A 61 13.99 -27.68 -4.16
C GLY A 61 12.75 -27.64 -3.27
N GLY A 62 11.98 -28.74 -3.25
CA GLY A 62 10.75 -28.89 -2.48
C GLY A 62 9.49 -28.46 -3.25
N LEU A 63 8.34 -28.53 -2.58
CA LEU A 63 7.07 -28.01 -3.09
C LEU A 63 6.78 -26.63 -2.52
N ILE A 64 6.35 -25.71 -3.37
CA ILE A 64 5.94 -24.37 -3.00
C ILE A 64 4.43 -24.32 -3.09
N LEU A 65 3.74 -24.18 -1.95
CA LEU A 65 2.31 -24.05 -1.85
C LEU A 65 1.94 -22.57 -1.76
N LEU A 66 1.18 -22.09 -2.73
CA LEU A 66 0.67 -20.73 -2.83
C LEU A 66 -0.87 -20.78 -2.82
N PRO A 67 -1.50 -20.73 -1.64
CA PRO A 67 -2.96 -20.69 -1.57
C PRO A 67 -3.48 -19.35 -2.09
N GLY A 68 -4.55 -19.40 -2.88
CA GLY A 68 -5.37 -18.22 -3.15
C GLY A 68 -6.39 -17.99 -2.03
N ASN A 69 -7.04 -16.84 -2.08
CA ASN A 69 -8.11 -16.49 -1.15
C ASN A 69 -9.43 -17.15 -1.52
N HIS A 70 -10.30 -17.31 -0.54
CA HIS A 70 -11.71 -17.64 -0.69
C HIS A 70 -12.57 -16.38 -0.55
N GLU A 71 -13.84 -16.46 -0.96
CA GLU A 71 -14.81 -15.43 -0.63
C GLU A 71 -15.01 -15.37 0.89
N SER A 72 -15.23 -14.18 1.42
CA SER A 72 -15.51 -13.95 2.84
C SER A 72 -16.94 -13.40 3.00
N SER A 73 -17.75 -14.08 3.78
CA SER A 73 -19.11 -13.65 4.09
C SER A 73 -19.13 -12.38 4.93
N ALA A 74 -19.97 -11.42 4.54
CA ALA A 74 -20.17 -10.20 5.31
C ALA A 74 -21.08 -10.45 6.54
N ASN A 75 -22.21 -11.16 6.35
CA ASN A 75 -23.18 -11.43 7.42
C ASN A 75 -23.95 -12.76 7.25
N TYR A 76 -23.94 -13.35 6.05
CA TYR A 76 -24.44 -14.70 5.77
C TYR A 76 -23.74 -15.26 4.51
N PRO A 77 -23.73 -16.60 4.27
CA PRO A 77 -22.88 -17.22 3.23
C PRO A 77 -23.04 -16.65 1.83
N GLY A 78 -24.24 -16.28 1.43
CA GLY A 78 -24.52 -15.75 0.08
C GLY A 78 -24.29 -14.24 -0.06
N ASN A 79 -23.95 -13.51 1.00
CA ASN A 79 -23.63 -12.08 0.95
C ASN A 79 -22.16 -11.88 1.33
N THR A 80 -21.29 -11.83 0.31
CA THR A 80 -19.85 -11.74 0.50
C THR A 80 -19.35 -10.30 0.39
N PHE A 81 -18.22 -10.00 1.05
CA PHE A 81 -17.43 -8.83 0.71
C PHE A 81 -16.93 -8.91 -0.73
N PRO A 82 -16.61 -7.78 -1.40
CA PRO A 82 -15.92 -7.80 -2.68
C PRO A 82 -14.69 -8.71 -2.62
N PHE A 83 -14.56 -9.63 -3.59
CA PHE A 83 -13.46 -10.57 -3.60
C PHE A 83 -12.14 -9.88 -3.90
N ARG A 84 -11.12 -10.21 -3.14
CA ARG A 84 -9.73 -9.77 -3.34
C ARG A 84 -8.79 -10.97 -3.20
N GLN A 85 -8.09 -11.28 -4.27
CA GLN A 85 -7.15 -12.40 -4.30
C GLN A 85 -5.89 -12.10 -3.49
N ASP A 86 -5.21 -13.14 -2.99
CA ASP A 86 -3.88 -13.05 -2.40
C ASP A 86 -2.88 -12.45 -3.38
N SER A 87 -2.12 -11.46 -2.95
CA SER A 87 -1.21 -10.73 -3.84
C SER A 87 -0.02 -11.54 -4.29
N THR A 88 0.44 -12.52 -3.50
CA THR A 88 1.51 -13.43 -3.94
C THR A 88 0.97 -14.43 -4.97
N PHE A 89 -0.25 -14.92 -4.77
CA PHE A 89 -0.91 -15.76 -5.78
C PHE A 89 -1.11 -14.97 -7.08
N LEU A 90 -1.59 -13.73 -7.04
CA LEU A 90 -1.72 -12.84 -8.21
C LEU A 90 -0.37 -12.64 -8.92
N TYR A 91 0.71 -12.40 -8.16
CA TYR A 91 2.04 -12.20 -8.74
C TYR A 91 2.52 -13.40 -9.56
N PHE A 92 2.21 -14.62 -9.11
CA PHE A 92 2.68 -15.84 -9.76
C PHE A 92 1.71 -16.48 -10.75
N PHE A 93 0.40 -16.18 -10.65
CA PHE A 93 -0.62 -16.79 -11.50
C PHE A 93 -1.49 -15.76 -12.23
N GLY A 94 -1.65 -14.55 -11.74
CA GLY A 94 -2.48 -13.51 -12.35
C GLY A 94 -3.99 -13.75 -12.30
N LEU A 95 -4.44 -14.80 -11.62
CA LEU A 95 -5.83 -15.23 -11.60
C LEU A 95 -6.57 -14.64 -10.40
N ASN A 96 -7.45 -13.67 -10.64
CA ASN A 96 -8.28 -13.05 -9.60
C ASN A 96 -9.62 -13.82 -9.46
N HIS A 97 -9.55 -15.07 -8.98
CA HIS A 97 -10.66 -15.98 -8.82
C HIS A 97 -10.59 -16.68 -7.45
N PRO A 98 -11.69 -16.78 -6.69
CA PRO A 98 -11.70 -17.43 -5.38
C PRO A 98 -11.46 -18.94 -5.47
N GLY A 99 -10.93 -19.53 -4.40
CA GLY A 99 -10.85 -20.98 -4.21
C GLY A 99 -9.76 -21.69 -5.02
N TYR A 100 -8.80 -20.97 -5.60
CA TYR A 100 -7.66 -21.58 -6.27
C TYR A 100 -6.47 -21.77 -5.33
N ALA A 101 -5.64 -22.77 -5.62
CA ALA A 101 -4.33 -22.96 -4.99
C ALA A 101 -3.30 -23.37 -6.03
N GLY A 102 -2.10 -22.77 -5.96
CA GLY A 102 -0.99 -23.11 -6.82
C GLY A 102 0.04 -23.98 -6.10
N VAL A 103 0.53 -25.00 -6.77
CA VAL A 103 1.69 -25.78 -6.32
C VAL A 103 2.78 -25.73 -7.39
N LEU A 104 3.97 -25.28 -6.99
CA LEU A 104 5.14 -25.27 -7.86
C LEU A 104 6.11 -26.34 -7.34
N ASP A 105 6.46 -27.27 -8.19
CA ASP A 105 7.46 -28.30 -7.87
C ASP A 105 8.84 -27.80 -8.27
N ALA A 106 9.68 -27.47 -7.29
CA ALA A 106 11.03 -26.98 -7.55
C ALA A 106 12.01 -28.06 -7.95
N ASP A 107 11.68 -29.34 -7.73
CA ASP A 107 12.53 -30.48 -8.10
C ASP A 107 12.26 -30.92 -9.56
N SER A 108 10.97 -31.01 -9.97
CA SER A 108 10.60 -31.41 -11.33
C SER A 108 10.46 -30.27 -12.32
N GLY A 109 10.25 -29.05 -11.82
CA GLY A 109 9.96 -27.87 -12.64
C GLY A 109 8.50 -27.75 -13.07
N GLU A 110 7.61 -28.61 -12.58
CA GLU A 110 6.18 -28.58 -12.91
C GLU A 110 5.41 -27.56 -12.08
N ASP A 111 4.38 -26.97 -12.70
CA ASP A 111 3.39 -26.11 -12.06
C ASP A 111 2.02 -26.78 -12.12
N MET A 112 1.26 -26.70 -11.05
CA MET A 112 -0.11 -27.22 -10.97
C MET A 112 -1.03 -26.17 -10.35
N LEU A 113 -2.21 -26.02 -10.95
CA LEU A 113 -3.30 -25.20 -10.41
C LEU A 113 -4.41 -26.12 -9.91
N PHE A 114 -4.80 -25.94 -8.67
CA PHE A 114 -5.90 -26.65 -8.02
C PHE A 114 -7.10 -25.73 -7.89
N GLY A 115 -8.29 -26.27 -8.12
CA GLY A 115 -9.56 -25.54 -8.02
C GLY A 115 -10.71 -26.44 -8.45
N GLU A 116 -11.90 -25.86 -8.48
CA GLU A 116 -13.09 -26.56 -8.94
C GLU A 116 -13.67 -25.86 -10.17
N ASP A 117 -14.22 -26.65 -11.10
CA ASP A 117 -15.02 -26.12 -12.20
C ASP A 117 -16.41 -25.73 -11.70
N TYR A 118 -17.02 -24.77 -12.37
CA TYR A 118 -18.38 -24.35 -12.06
C TYR A 118 -19.39 -25.45 -12.34
N THR A 119 -20.29 -25.65 -11.38
CA THR A 119 -21.45 -26.55 -11.55
C THR A 119 -22.52 -25.86 -12.41
N ILE A 120 -23.53 -26.65 -12.84
CA ILE A 120 -24.68 -26.08 -13.55
C ILE A 120 -25.42 -25.06 -12.67
N ASP A 121 -25.50 -25.30 -11.37
CA ASP A 121 -26.13 -24.37 -10.43
C ASP A 121 -25.34 -23.05 -10.35
N ASP A 122 -24.03 -23.10 -10.30
CA ASP A 122 -23.18 -21.90 -10.34
C ASP A 122 -23.38 -21.12 -11.65
N ILE A 123 -23.48 -21.82 -12.79
CA ILE A 123 -23.70 -21.21 -14.09
C ILE A 123 -25.10 -20.54 -14.17
N ILE A 124 -26.12 -21.12 -13.53
CA ILE A 124 -27.45 -20.52 -13.46
C ILE A 124 -27.41 -19.18 -12.73
N TRP A 125 -26.65 -19.09 -11.63
CA TRP A 125 -26.57 -17.88 -10.80
C TRP A 125 -25.57 -16.84 -11.32
N MET A 126 -24.43 -17.26 -11.87
CA MET A 126 -23.30 -16.37 -12.23
C MET A 126 -23.05 -16.29 -13.74
N GLY A 127 -23.79 -17.03 -14.55
CA GLY A 127 -23.54 -17.16 -15.99
C GLY A 127 -22.36 -18.10 -16.32
N PRO A 128 -22.16 -18.40 -17.62
CA PRO A 128 -21.04 -19.25 -18.05
C PRO A 128 -19.68 -18.67 -17.66
N GLN A 129 -18.85 -19.49 -17.02
CA GLN A 129 -17.50 -19.12 -16.60
C GLN A 129 -16.46 -19.99 -17.34
N PRO A 130 -15.23 -19.50 -17.55
CA PRO A 130 -14.14 -20.31 -18.10
C PRO A 130 -13.82 -21.49 -17.16
N SER A 131 -13.49 -22.65 -17.75
CA SER A 131 -13.05 -23.82 -16.96
C SER A 131 -11.75 -23.55 -16.21
N LEU A 132 -11.45 -24.36 -15.18
CA LEU A 132 -10.17 -24.34 -14.47
C LEU A 132 -8.99 -24.48 -15.44
N ALA A 133 -9.12 -25.39 -16.43
CA ALA A 133 -8.10 -25.59 -17.45
C ALA A 133 -7.88 -24.34 -18.33
N ASP A 134 -8.97 -23.65 -18.77
CA ASP A 134 -8.86 -22.42 -19.53
C ASP A 134 -8.20 -21.30 -18.72
N GLN A 135 -8.51 -21.20 -17.44
CA GLN A 135 -7.89 -20.21 -16.56
C GLN A 135 -6.40 -20.52 -16.34
N ALA A 136 -6.05 -21.79 -16.10
CA ALA A 136 -4.67 -22.24 -15.94
C ALA A 136 -3.81 -21.91 -17.17
N LEU A 137 -4.35 -22.11 -18.37
CA LEU A 137 -3.64 -21.79 -19.63
C LEU A 137 -3.33 -20.31 -19.75
N LYS A 138 -4.21 -19.41 -19.29
CA LYS A 138 -3.94 -17.95 -19.26
C LYS A 138 -2.75 -17.61 -18.36
N ALA A 139 -2.55 -18.38 -17.29
CA ALA A 139 -1.40 -18.26 -16.40
C ALA A 139 -0.16 -19.02 -16.88
N GLY A 140 -0.23 -19.72 -18.02
CA GLY A 140 0.83 -20.58 -18.53
C GLY A 140 1.04 -21.85 -17.70
N VAL A 141 -0.04 -22.40 -17.10
CA VAL A 141 -0.06 -23.67 -16.39
C VAL A 141 -0.87 -24.66 -17.19
N THR A 142 -0.34 -25.88 -17.38
CA THR A 142 -0.97 -26.93 -18.20
C THR A 142 -1.55 -28.08 -17.39
N ARG A 143 -1.21 -28.16 -16.08
CA ARG A 143 -1.72 -29.19 -15.17
C ARG A 143 -2.72 -28.57 -14.19
N THR A 144 -3.89 -29.18 -14.15
CA THR A 144 -4.96 -28.79 -13.22
C THR A 144 -5.48 -30.03 -12.49
N ALA A 145 -6.00 -29.85 -11.29
CA ALA A 145 -6.66 -30.90 -10.51
C ALA A 145 -7.68 -30.29 -9.55
N GLY A 146 -8.58 -31.11 -9.04
CA GLY A 146 -9.54 -30.71 -8.02
C GLY A 146 -8.88 -30.42 -6.66
N LEU A 147 -9.54 -29.62 -5.81
CA LEU A 147 -9.02 -29.29 -4.48
C LEU A 147 -8.86 -30.53 -3.57
N ASN A 148 -9.65 -31.58 -3.79
CA ASN A 148 -9.51 -32.86 -3.09
C ASN A 148 -8.16 -33.54 -3.36
N GLU A 149 -7.59 -33.33 -4.55
CA GLU A 149 -6.28 -33.90 -4.92
C GLU A 149 -5.11 -33.09 -4.35
N LEU A 150 -5.33 -31.83 -3.96
CA LEU A 150 -4.30 -31.00 -3.31
C LEU A 150 -3.80 -31.67 -2.01
N ALA A 151 -4.73 -32.13 -1.17
CA ALA A 151 -4.39 -32.78 0.09
C ALA A 151 -3.56 -34.06 -0.12
N GLU A 152 -3.86 -34.84 -1.15
CA GLU A 152 -3.10 -36.05 -1.49
C GLU A 152 -1.71 -35.71 -2.03
N THR A 153 -1.63 -34.66 -2.88
CA THR A 153 -0.36 -34.16 -3.41
C THR A 153 0.59 -33.71 -2.30
N ILE A 154 0.09 -32.95 -1.33
CA ILE A 154 0.88 -32.48 -0.19
C ILE A 154 1.27 -33.64 0.73
N ARG A 155 0.34 -34.53 1.07
CA ARG A 155 0.63 -35.72 1.91
C ARG A 155 1.69 -36.64 1.28
N THR A 156 1.58 -36.91 -0.01
CA THR A 156 2.56 -37.70 -0.77
C THR A 156 3.95 -37.07 -0.71
N ALA A 157 4.03 -35.76 -0.89
CA ALA A 157 5.31 -35.06 -0.80
C ALA A 157 5.90 -35.12 0.62
N ILE A 158 5.10 -34.93 1.66
CA ILE A 158 5.52 -35.04 3.06
C ILE A 158 6.01 -36.47 3.35
N ALA A 159 5.27 -37.51 2.91
CA ALA A 159 5.66 -38.92 3.09
C ALA A 159 6.97 -39.26 2.37
N ALA A 160 7.26 -38.60 1.26
CA ALA A 160 8.52 -38.70 0.53
C ALA A 160 9.67 -37.89 1.17
N GLY A 161 9.44 -37.22 2.31
CA GLY A 161 10.43 -36.38 2.99
C GLY A 161 10.72 -35.05 2.28
N ARG A 162 9.87 -34.64 1.36
CA ARG A 162 10.02 -33.36 0.64
C ARG A 162 9.58 -32.19 1.51
N ARG A 163 10.28 -31.09 1.40
CA ARG A 163 9.93 -29.85 2.11
C ARG A 163 8.75 -29.18 1.43
N ILE A 164 7.78 -28.76 2.23
CA ILE A 164 6.68 -27.90 1.79
C ILE A 164 6.99 -26.47 2.20
N HIS A 165 7.08 -25.58 1.24
CA HIS A 165 7.30 -24.16 1.44
C HIS A 165 5.97 -23.43 1.38
N PHE A 166 5.67 -22.60 2.38
CA PHE A 166 4.51 -21.73 2.43
C PHE A 166 4.85 -20.41 3.12
N LEU A 167 4.05 -19.37 2.86
CA LEU A 167 4.16 -18.04 3.45
C LEU A 167 3.27 -17.89 4.70
N PRO A 168 3.51 -16.89 5.57
CA PRO A 168 2.63 -16.62 6.70
C PRO A 168 1.19 -16.38 6.24
N PRO A 169 0.20 -17.15 6.72
CA PRO A 169 -1.20 -16.86 6.43
C PRO A 169 -1.65 -15.63 7.24
N TYR A 170 -2.46 -14.76 6.63
CA TYR A 170 -3.07 -13.61 7.28
C TYR A 170 -4.61 -13.71 7.36
N ARG A 171 -5.21 -14.73 6.72
CA ARG A 171 -6.63 -15.06 6.81
C ARG A 171 -6.86 -16.33 7.61
N GLY A 172 -7.94 -16.36 8.37
CA GLY A 172 -8.32 -17.52 9.20
C GLY A 172 -8.56 -18.78 8.37
N GLU A 173 -9.27 -18.67 7.25
CA GLU A 173 -9.54 -19.78 6.33
C GLU A 173 -8.24 -20.38 5.75
N THR A 174 -7.28 -19.55 5.36
CA THR A 174 -5.97 -20.00 4.87
C THR A 174 -5.18 -20.69 5.99
N THR A 175 -5.27 -20.16 7.22
CA THR A 175 -4.65 -20.77 8.39
C THR A 175 -5.20 -22.18 8.65
N LEU A 176 -6.52 -22.35 8.59
CA LEU A 176 -7.17 -23.66 8.77
C LEU A 176 -6.80 -24.62 7.63
N MET A 177 -6.85 -24.17 6.38
CA MET A 177 -6.45 -24.97 5.22
C MET A 177 -5.00 -25.47 5.34
N LEU A 178 -4.06 -24.59 5.67
CA LEU A 178 -2.65 -24.99 5.87
C LEU A 178 -2.49 -25.94 7.05
N SER A 179 -3.23 -25.73 8.13
CA SER A 179 -3.24 -26.62 9.30
C SER A 179 -3.66 -28.04 8.90
N ASP A 180 -4.73 -28.17 8.15
CA ASP A 180 -5.26 -29.46 7.71
C ASP A 180 -4.34 -30.16 6.70
N LEU A 181 -3.81 -29.43 5.72
CA LEU A 181 -2.93 -29.96 4.68
C LEU A 181 -1.58 -30.43 5.24
N LEU A 182 -1.03 -29.71 6.22
CA LEU A 182 0.31 -29.94 6.76
C LEU A 182 0.31 -30.78 8.04
N GLY A 183 -0.84 -30.99 8.67
CA GLY A 183 -0.95 -31.64 9.98
C GLY A 183 -0.32 -30.81 11.11
N ILE A 184 -0.27 -29.50 10.98
CA ILE A 184 0.32 -28.56 11.94
C ILE A 184 -0.79 -27.77 12.60
N ARG A 185 -0.79 -27.67 13.94
CA ARG A 185 -1.79 -26.87 14.66
C ARG A 185 -1.74 -25.40 14.22
N PRO A 186 -2.89 -24.69 14.14
CA PRO A 186 -2.95 -23.30 13.68
C PRO A 186 -2.01 -22.34 14.45
N ASP A 187 -1.91 -22.51 15.77
CA ASP A 187 -1.04 -21.72 16.65
C ASP A 187 0.46 -21.98 16.48
N ALA A 188 0.82 -23.10 15.85
CA ALA A 188 2.20 -23.49 15.58
C ALA A 188 2.68 -23.17 14.15
N LEU A 189 1.77 -22.85 13.20
CA LEU A 189 2.11 -22.63 11.79
C LEU A 189 3.23 -21.60 11.58
N ALA A 190 3.23 -20.53 12.37
CA ALA A 190 4.23 -19.46 12.26
C ALA A 190 5.68 -19.96 12.44
N GLN A 191 5.89 -21.08 13.15
CA GLN A 191 7.21 -21.67 13.38
C GLN A 191 7.73 -22.44 12.16
N TYR A 192 6.85 -22.82 11.24
CA TYR A 192 7.16 -23.65 10.05
C TYR A 192 7.17 -22.84 8.74
N VAL A 193 6.87 -21.54 8.81
CA VAL A 193 6.93 -20.65 7.65
C VAL A 193 8.29 -20.72 6.99
N SER A 194 8.31 -20.78 5.67
CA SER A 194 9.54 -20.87 4.90
C SER A 194 10.23 -19.51 4.76
N VAL A 195 11.22 -19.24 5.61
CA VAL A 195 12.05 -18.02 5.52
C VAL A 195 12.73 -17.89 4.15
N PRO A 196 13.30 -18.95 3.54
CA PRO A 196 13.83 -18.84 2.18
C PRO A 196 12.78 -18.41 1.15
N LEU A 197 11.54 -18.95 1.24
CA LEU A 197 10.45 -18.54 0.35
C LEU A 197 10.09 -17.04 0.58
N ALA A 198 9.94 -16.64 1.84
CA ALA A 198 9.64 -15.24 2.18
C ALA A 198 10.67 -14.28 1.60
N LYS A 199 11.98 -14.53 1.84
CA LYS A 199 13.06 -13.70 1.29
C LYS A 199 13.08 -13.70 -0.25
N THR A 200 12.78 -14.84 -0.88
CA THR A 200 12.77 -14.96 -2.34
C THR A 200 11.60 -14.20 -2.96
N VAL A 201 10.40 -14.33 -2.39
CA VAL A 201 9.21 -13.60 -2.86
C VAL A 201 9.42 -12.09 -2.72
N VAL A 202 9.94 -11.63 -1.59
CA VAL A 202 10.28 -10.22 -1.40
C VAL A 202 11.26 -9.75 -2.47
N ALA A 203 12.36 -10.46 -2.68
CA ALA A 203 13.38 -10.08 -3.68
C ALA A 203 12.86 -10.08 -5.13
N LEU A 204 11.79 -10.83 -5.42
CA LEU A 204 11.16 -10.82 -6.74
C LEU A 204 10.14 -9.68 -6.89
N ARG A 205 9.31 -9.43 -5.86
CA ARG A 205 8.22 -8.44 -5.91
C ARG A 205 8.69 -7.01 -5.64
N GLU A 206 9.79 -6.82 -4.88
CA GLU A 206 10.27 -5.46 -4.55
C GLU A 206 10.80 -4.71 -5.78
N ILE A 207 11.29 -5.43 -6.79
CA ILE A 207 11.80 -4.84 -8.05
C ILE A 207 10.71 -5.00 -9.11
N LYS A 208 9.96 -3.93 -9.35
CA LYS A 208 8.86 -3.90 -10.31
C LYS A 208 9.40 -3.90 -11.74
N ASP A 209 8.85 -4.76 -12.58
CA ASP A 209 9.12 -4.74 -14.01
C ASP A 209 8.31 -3.62 -14.73
N ALA A 210 8.52 -3.47 -16.04
CA ALA A 210 7.91 -2.39 -16.80
C ALA A 210 6.38 -2.51 -16.88
N GLU A 211 5.85 -3.74 -16.87
CA GLU A 211 4.41 -4.00 -16.90
C GLU A 211 3.77 -3.62 -15.56
N GLU A 212 4.41 -3.96 -14.44
CA GLU A 212 3.98 -3.58 -13.10
C GLU A 212 4.00 -2.05 -12.90
N ILE A 213 5.07 -1.39 -13.36
CA ILE A 213 5.16 0.09 -13.30
C ILE A 213 4.02 0.74 -14.09
N ALA A 214 3.67 0.21 -15.26
CA ALA A 214 2.57 0.74 -16.06
C ALA A 214 1.20 0.61 -15.32
N GLU A 215 0.98 -0.50 -14.61
CA GLU A 215 -0.23 -0.67 -13.79
C GLU A 215 -0.26 0.27 -12.57
N ILE A 216 0.87 0.44 -11.89
CA ILE A 216 0.98 1.41 -10.78
C ILE A 216 0.74 2.84 -11.27
N GLU A 217 1.28 3.23 -12.43
CA GLU A 217 1.02 4.54 -13.04
C GLU A 217 -0.47 4.74 -13.38
N ARG A 218 -1.17 3.66 -13.78
CA ARG A 218 -2.61 3.68 -13.99
C ARG A 218 -3.36 3.88 -12.68
N ALA A 219 -3.02 3.15 -11.62
CA ALA A 219 -3.58 3.35 -10.28
C ALA A 219 -3.36 4.79 -9.80
N CYS A 220 -2.15 5.33 -9.99
CA CYS A 220 -1.83 6.73 -9.69
C CYS A 220 -2.68 7.73 -10.48
N THR A 221 -3.02 7.41 -11.74
CA THR A 221 -3.92 8.23 -12.55
C THR A 221 -5.34 8.26 -11.96
N ILE A 222 -5.83 7.12 -11.46
CA ILE A 222 -7.14 7.04 -10.77
C ILE A 222 -7.08 7.83 -9.46
N GLY A 223 -6.07 7.60 -8.61
CA GLY A 223 -5.86 8.33 -7.36
C GLY A 223 -5.78 9.85 -7.56
N THR A 224 -5.13 10.30 -8.65
CA THR A 224 -5.11 11.72 -9.02
C THR A 224 -6.53 12.27 -9.27
N LYS A 225 -7.40 11.51 -9.96
CA LYS A 225 -8.80 11.92 -10.18
C LYS A 225 -9.58 11.99 -8.87
N MET A 226 -9.35 11.04 -7.95
CA MET A 226 -9.95 11.06 -6.61
C MET A 226 -9.60 12.36 -5.89
N HIS A 227 -8.33 12.72 -5.80
CA HIS A 227 -7.88 13.95 -5.12
C HIS A 227 -8.34 15.24 -5.81
N LEU A 228 -8.43 15.27 -7.14
CA LEU A 228 -9.03 16.41 -7.85
C LEU A 228 -10.52 16.59 -7.50
N GLN A 229 -11.24 15.47 -7.34
CA GLN A 229 -12.65 15.51 -6.89
C GLN A 229 -12.77 16.07 -5.47
N VAL A 230 -11.88 15.66 -4.55
CA VAL A 230 -11.80 16.24 -3.20
C VAL A 230 -11.67 17.76 -3.26
N MET A 231 -10.69 18.26 -4.04
CA MET A 231 -10.44 19.70 -4.17
C MET A 231 -11.65 20.47 -4.70
N GLN A 232 -12.47 19.85 -5.55
CA GLN A 232 -13.70 20.44 -6.08
C GLN A 232 -14.84 20.46 -5.04
N MET A 233 -14.91 19.46 -4.17
CA MET A 233 -15.97 19.31 -3.17
C MET A 233 -15.67 20.00 -1.85
N CYS A 234 -14.39 20.19 -1.50
CA CYS A 234 -13.97 20.71 -0.21
C CYS A 234 -14.40 22.16 -0.02
N ARG A 235 -15.46 22.35 0.77
CA ARG A 235 -16.00 23.66 1.19
C ARG A 235 -16.78 23.53 2.48
N PRO A 236 -16.95 24.62 3.25
CA PRO A 236 -17.76 24.60 4.47
C PRO A 236 -19.19 24.07 4.22
N GLY A 237 -19.70 23.28 5.14
CA GLY A 237 -21.04 22.70 5.10
C GLY A 237 -21.16 21.34 4.39
N VAL A 238 -20.13 20.87 3.70
CA VAL A 238 -20.08 19.51 3.13
C VAL A 238 -19.77 18.51 4.23
N VAL A 239 -20.40 17.35 4.21
CA VAL A 239 -20.08 16.24 5.13
C VAL A 239 -18.92 15.42 4.56
N GLU A 240 -17.97 15.01 5.41
CA GLU A 240 -16.82 14.16 5.02
C GLU A 240 -17.29 12.91 4.25
N GLN A 241 -18.43 12.31 4.64
CA GLN A 241 -19.04 11.15 3.99
C GLN A 241 -19.40 11.39 2.51
N GLU A 242 -19.80 12.61 2.15
CA GLU A 242 -20.11 12.96 0.75
C GLU A 242 -18.86 12.90 -0.12
N ILE A 243 -17.73 13.37 0.43
CA ILE A 243 -16.44 13.35 -0.24
C ILE A 243 -15.92 11.90 -0.34
N ALA A 244 -15.96 11.15 0.77
CA ALA A 244 -15.54 9.74 0.80
C ALA A 244 -16.30 8.93 -0.24
N GLY A 245 -17.64 9.00 -0.26
CA GLY A 245 -18.46 8.30 -1.24
C GLY A 245 -18.16 8.68 -2.70
N ALA A 246 -17.87 9.95 -2.96
CA ALA A 246 -17.53 10.43 -4.29
C ALA A 246 -16.18 9.88 -4.79
N ILE A 247 -15.15 9.87 -3.94
CA ILE A 247 -13.82 9.38 -4.33
C ILE A 247 -13.77 7.85 -4.43
N ASP A 248 -14.47 7.14 -3.54
CA ASP A 248 -14.61 5.67 -3.61
C ASP A 248 -15.37 5.26 -4.88
N GLY A 249 -16.39 6.04 -5.26
CA GLY A 249 -17.08 5.87 -6.54
C GLY A 249 -16.16 6.04 -7.76
N ILE A 250 -15.19 6.97 -7.72
CA ILE A 250 -14.19 7.13 -8.77
C ILE A 250 -13.26 5.92 -8.82
N ALA A 251 -12.80 5.42 -7.67
CA ALA A 251 -11.95 4.23 -7.61
C ALA A 251 -12.65 3.01 -8.24
N LEU A 252 -13.93 2.80 -7.95
CA LEU A 252 -14.76 1.74 -8.55
C LEU A 252 -15.05 1.98 -10.04
N GLN A 253 -15.22 3.23 -10.46
CA GLN A 253 -15.53 3.56 -11.86
C GLN A 253 -14.36 3.25 -12.80
N TYR A 254 -13.12 3.40 -12.32
CA TYR A 254 -11.94 3.33 -13.16
C TYR A 254 -10.99 2.16 -12.82
N GLY A 255 -11.24 1.44 -11.72
CA GLY A 255 -10.45 0.30 -11.24
C GLY A 255 -11.30 -0.71 -10.49
N ALA A 256 -10.67 -1.50 -9.63
CA ALA A 256 -11.33 -2.51 -8.81
C ALA A 256 -11.92 -1.95 -7.50
N GLY A 257 -11.58 -0.71 -7.15
CA GLY A 257 -11.99 -0.04 -5.92
C GLY A 257 -10.85 0.71 -5.27
N VAL A 258 -11.00 1.00 -3.98
CA VAL A 258 -9.98 1.68 -3.19
C VAL A 258 -8.86 0.70 -2.79
N SER A 259 -7.62 1.18 -2.74
CA SER A 259 -6.47 0.38 -2.29
C SER A 259 -6.45 0.18 -0.77
N PHE A 260 -7.11 1.05 -0.03
CA PHE A 260 -7.36 1.00 1.41
C PHE A 260 -8.57 1.85 1.74
N MET A 261 -9.12 1.69 2.95
CA MET A 261 -10.26 2.50 3.40
C MET A 261 -9.88 3.98 3.38
N SER A 262 -10.56 4.79 2.57
CA SER A 262 -10.27 6.22 2.41
C SER A 262 -10.36 6.95 3.75
N ILE A 263 -9.36 7.76 4.05
CA ILE A 263 -9.34 8.67 5.19
C ILE A 263 -9.72 10.06 4.68
N VAL A 264 -10.83 10.60 5.18
CA VAL A 264 -11.33 11.93 4.82
C VAL A 264 -11.71 12.62 6.11
N SER A 265 -10.83 13.46 6.66
CA SER A 265 -11.06 14.00 8.00
C SER A 265 -10.54 15.42 8.18
N GLN A 266 -11.38 16.28 8.79
CA GLN A 266 -10.92 17.56 9.33
C GLN A 266 -10.22 17.43 10.69
N ASN A 267 -10.19 16.21 11.27
CA ASN A 267 -9.48 15.86 12.48
C ASN A 267 -8.25 14.99 12.10
N GLY A 268 -7.35 15.53 11.28
CA GLY A 268 -6.20 14.84 10.72
C GLY A 268 -5.15 14.43 11.76
N GLU A 269 -5.26 14.86 13.02
CA GLU A 269 -4.46 14.36 14.15
C GLU A 269 -4.78 12.91 14.50
N THR A 270 -5.92 12.37 14.05
CA THR A 270 -6.25 10.95 14.12
C THR A 270 -5.84 10.26 12.82
N LEU A 271 -4.68 9.60 12.82
CA LEU A 271 -4.01 9.14 11.61
C LEU A 271 -4.84 8.18 10.74
N HIS A 272 -5.57 7.23 11.34
CA HIS A 272 -6.43 6.28 10.63
C HIS A 272 -7.91 6.52 11.00
N ASN A 273 -8.41 7.73 10.74
CA ASN A 273 -9.78 8.09 11.04
C ASN A 273 -10.74 7.64 9.92
N HIS A 274 -11.50 6.57 10.19
CA HIS A 274 -12.53 6.07 9.27
C HIS A 274 -13.94 6.59 9.59
N TYR A 275 -14.09 7.50 10.55
CA TYR A 275 -15.35 8.18 10.80
C TYR A 275 -15.48 9.40 9.89
N HIS A 276 -16.54 9.46 9.12
CA HIS A 276 -16.77 10.49 8.10
C HIS A 276 -18.04 11.33 8.39
N GLY A 277 -18.48 11.39 9.63
CA GLY A 277 -19.72 12.08 9.99
C GLY A 277 -19.58 13.58 10.27
N ASN A 278 -18.38 14.16 10.19
CA ASN A 278 -18.19 15.57 10.49
C ASN A 278 -18.62 16.45 9.32
N VAL A 279 -19.20 17.63 9.66
CA VAL A 279 -19.48 18.70 8.70
C VAL A 279 -18.25 19.59 8.60
N LEU A 280 -17.75 19.83 7.41
CA LEU A 280 -16.56 20.66 7.18
C LEU A 280 -16.80 22.10 7.62
N GLU A 281 -15.88 22.64 8.41
CA GLU A 281 -15.95 23.97 8.99
C GLU A 281 -14.93 24.93 8.37
N SER A 282 -15.33 26.19 8.19
CA SER A 282 -14.42 27.23 7.73
C SER A 282 -13.27 27.44 8.72
N GLY A 283 -12.04 27.56 8.21
CA GLY A 283 -10.85 27.73 9.03
C GLY A 283 -10.17 26.42 9.41
N ARG A 284 -10.82 25.25 9.17
CA ARG A 284 -10.23 23.93 9.37
C ARG A 284 -9.43 23.47 8.12
N LEU A 285 -8.61 22.47 8.31
CA LEU A 285 -7.97 21.71 7.25
C LEU A 285 -8.73 20.40 7.03
N LEU A 286 -8.77 19.93 5.79
CA LEU A 286 -9.21 18.58 5.45
C LEU A 286 -7.98 17.78 5.02
N LEU A 287 -7.65 16.73 5.76
CA LEU A 287 -6.70 15.71 5.37
C LEU A 287 -7.46 14.62 4.61
N VAL A 288 -6.97 14.28 3.44
CA VAL A 288 -7.47 13.13 2.66
C VAL A 288 -6.31 12.24 2.29
N ASP A 289 -6.44 10.97 2.68
CA ASP A 289 -5.51 9.90 2.35
C ASP A 289 -6.31 8.80 1.67
N ALA A 290 -6.07 8.61 0.37
CA ALA A 290 -6.86 7.74 -0.48
C ALA A 290 -6.08 7.30 -1.72
N GLY A 291 -6.34 6.07 -2.12
CA GLY A 291 -5.77 5.48 -3.32
C GLY A 291 -6.73 4.50 -3.99
N ALA A 292 -6.37 4.03 -5.16
CA ALA A 292 -7.18 3.10 -5.95
C ALA A 292 -6.38 1.86 -6.33
N GLU A 293 -7.08 0.73 -6.48
CA GLU A 293 -6.58 -0.47 -7.15
C GLU A 293 -6.99 -0.48 -8.63
N THR A 294 -6.10 -0.91 -9.52
CA THR A 294 -6.47 -1.28 -10.88
C THR A 294 -7.21 -2.62 -10.90
N ASN A 295 -7.80 -3.00 -12.05
CA ASN A 295 -8.40 -4.33 -12.20
C ASN A 295 -7.38 -5.48 -12.05
N MET A 296 -6.09 -5.17 -12.15
CA MET A 296 -5.00 -6.11 -11.88
C MET A 296 -4.47 -6.00 -10.44
N ASN A 297 -5.17 -5.28 -9.57
CA ASN A 297 -4.90 -5.10 -8.15
C ASN A 297 -3.58 -4.35 -7.81
N TYR A 298 -3.01 -3.59 -8.75
CA TYR A 298 -1.91 -2.68 -8.43
C TYR A 298 -2.45 -1.40 -7.81
N CYS A 299 -1.79 -0.93 -6.76
CA CYS A 299 -2.26 0.13 -5.88
C CYS A 299 -1.66 1.50 -6.20
N SER A 300 -2.39 2.55 -5.82
CA SER A 300 -1.87 3.89 -5.58
C SER A 300 -2.16 4.33 -4.16
N ASP A 301 -1.41 5.34 -3.70
CA ASP A 301 -1.48 5.89 -2.36
C ASP A 301 -1.09 7.36 -2.39
N PHE A 302 -2.02 8.25 -1.98
CA PHE A 302 -1.80 9.69 -1.96
C PHE A 302 -2.46 10.35 -0.77
N THR A 303 -1.70 11.15 -0.02
CA THR A 303 -2.24 12.06 0.99
C THR A 303 -2.18 13.50 0.52
N ARG A 304 -3.25 14.26 0.75
CA ARG A 304 -3.30 15.71 0.55
C ARG A 304 -4.05 16.39 1.69
N THR A 305 -3.49 17.52 2.18
CA THR A 305 -4.14 18.37 3.18
C THR A 305 -4.49 19.71 2.54
N ILE A 306 -5.76 20.08 2.61
CA ILE A 306 -6.29 21.28 1.94
C ILE A 306 -7.13 22.13 2.92
N PRO A 307 -7.10 23.47 2.80
CA PRO A 307 -7.93 24.33 3.64
C PRO A 307 -9.38 24.30 3.18
N VAL A 308 -10.31 24.04 4.11
CA VAL A 308 -11.76 23.89 3.82
C VAL A 308 -12.36 25.11 3.12
N ASN A 309 -11.91 26.31 3.43
CA ASN A 309 -12.36 27.55 2.79
C ASN A 309 -11.46 28.04 1.64
N GLY A 310 -10.59 27.16 1.10
CA GLY A 310 -9.73 27.44 -0.06
C GLY A 310 -8.50 28.31 0.23
N LYS A 311 -8.27 28.73 1.47
CA LYS A 311 -7.11 29.55 1.87
C LYS A 311 -6.55 29.10 3.21
N PHE A 312 -5.25 28.88 3.27
CA PHE A 312 -4.55 28.66 4.52
C PHE A 312 -4.51 29.92 5.38
N THR A 313 -4.67 29.78 6.69
CA THR A 313 -4.20 30.78 7.65
C THR A 313 -2.66 30.82 7.64
N VAL A 314 -2.06 31.86 8.23
CA VAL A 314 -0.60 31.97 8.34
C VAL A 314 -0.05 30.75 9.06
N ARG A 315 -0.60 30.38 10.24
CA ARG A 315 -0.19 29.22 11.04
C ARG A 315 -0.29 27.90 10.27
N GLN A 316 -1.38 27.67 9.54
CA GLN A 316 -1.55 26.48 8.70
C GLN A 316 -0.53 26.44 7.57
N LYS A 317 -0.28 27.57 6.93
CA LYS A 317 0.69 27.69 5.84
C LYS A 317 2.11 27.40 6.30
N ASP A 318 2.50 27.92 7.48
CA ASP A 318 3.83 27.70 8.04
C ASP A 318 4.09 26.20 8.24
N ILE A 319 3.14 25.46 8.84
CA ILE A 319 3.22 24.00 9.00
C ILE A 319 3.21 23.28 7.64
N TYR A 320 2.34 23.68 6.73
CA TYR A 320 2.26 23.09 5.39
C TYR A 320 3.57 23.25 4.62
N ASP A 321 4.20 24.42 4.66
CA ASP A 321 5.44 24.70 3.96
C ASP A 321 6.61 23.84 4.51
N ILE A 322 6.64 23.57 5.82
CA ILE A 322 7.63 22.65 6.44
C ILE A 322 7.45 21.23 5.89
N VAL A 323 6.22 20.71 5.89
CA VAL A 323 5.94 19.36 5.37
C VAL A 323 6.25 19.28 3.87
N LEU A 324 5.91 20.31 3.09
CA LEU A 324 6.22 20.38 1.66
C LEU A 324 7.74 20.39 1.41
N ALA A 325 8.49 21.11 2.22
CA ALA A 325 9.96 21.13 2.14
C ALA A 325 10.56 19.74 2.47
N ALA A 326 10.06 19.08 3.52
CA ALA A 326 10.47 17.72 3.90
C ALA A 326 10.17 16.72 2.79
N ASN A 327 8.96 16.74 2.21
CA ASN A 327 8.57 15.89 1.09
C ASN A 327 9.46 16.12 -0.14
N SER A 328 9.62 17.38 -0.56
CA SER A 328 10.40 17.73 -1.76
C SER A 328 11.87 17.32 -1.61
N ARG A 329 12.47 17.57 -0.45
CA ARG A 329 13.86 17.18 -0.18
C ARG A 329 14.06 15.69 -0.18
N THR A 330 13.10 14.94 0.35
CA THR A 330 13.16 13.47 0.36
C THR A 330 13.15 12.90 -1.06
N PHE A 331 12.32 13.44 -1.96
CA PHE A 331 12.34 13.05 -3.37
C PHE A 331 13.70 13.29 -4.04
N GLU A 332 14.38 14.38 -3.72
CA GLU A 332 15.72 14.65 -4.25
C GLU A 332 16.75 13.63 -3.77
N LEU A 333 16.58 13.08 -2.58
CA LEU A 333 17.47 12.08 -1.98
C LEU A 333 17.17 10.66 -2.46
N ALA A 334 15.96 10.40 -2.99
CA ALA A 334 15.53 9.10 -3.48
C ALA A 334 16.30 8.69 -4.74
N ARG A 335 17.44 8.02 -4.54
CA ARG A 335 18.34 7.57 -5.61
C ARG A 335 18.80 6.15 -5.34
N PRO A 336 19.10 5.35 -6.38
CA PRO A 336 19.72 4.06 -6.20
C PRO A 336 20.94 4.12 -5.28
N GLY A 337 21.00 3.24 -4.29
CA GLY A 337 22.07 3.19 -3.31
C GLY A 337 21.85 4.04 -2.03
N ALA A 338 20.89 4.96 -2.02
CA ALA A 338 20.51 5.67 -0.79
C ALA A 338 19.80 4.73 0.17
N PHE A 339 20.03 4.88 1.47
CA PHE A 339 19.24 4.18 2.48
C PHE A 339 17.95 4.95 2.78
N TYR A 340 16.84 4.23 2.86
CA TYR A 340 15.56 4.87 3.11
C TYR A 340 15.45 5.45 4.52
N TRP A 341 16.09 4.81 5.53
CA TRP A 341 16.17 5.37 6.87
C TRP A 341 16.91 6.73 6.93
N GLN A 342 17.91 6.96 6.04
CA GLN A 342 18.58 8.26 5.94
C GLN A 342 17.65 9.33 5.36
N MET A 343 16.78 8.94 4.43
CA MET A 343 15.75 9.82 3.88
C MET A 343 14.73 10.19 4.97
N HIS A 344 14.33 9.23 5.83
CA HIS A 344 13.49 9.50 7.00
C HIS A 344 14.15 10.52 7.91
N ASN A 345 15.41 10.34 8.27
CA ASN A 345 16.14 11.27 9.13
C ASN A 345 16.28 12.67 8.50
N ALA A 346 16.45 12.74 7.17
CA ALA A 346 16.49 14.02 6.47
C ALA A 346 15.14 14.76 6.56
N ALA A 347 14.02 14.05 6.36
CA ALA A 347 12.69 14.61 6.55
C ALA A 347 12.45 15.06 8.00
N ALA A 348 12.79 14.19 8.96
CA ALA A 348 12.70 14.47 10.40
C ALA A 348 13.51 15.72 10.79
N ARG A 349 14.70 15.89 10.21
CA ARG A 349 15.55 17.07 10.46
C ARG A 349 14.90 18.35 9.91
N ILE A 350 14.35 18.34 8.70
CA ILE A 350 13.66 19.50 8.14
C ILE A 350 12.44 19.88 8.97
N ILE A 351 11.68 18.88 9.42
CA ILE A 351 10.54 19.10 10.34
C ILE A 351 11.02 19.74 11.64
N ALA A 352 12.07 19.19 12.27
CA ALA A 352 12.60 19.72 13.51
C ALA A 352 13.14 21.16 13.36
N ASP A 353 13.89 21.45 12.28
CA ASP A 353 14.41 22.80 12.00
C ASP A 353 13.24 23.80 11.78
N GLY A 354 12.21 23.43 11.01
CA GLY A 354 11.03 24.26 10.81
C GLY A 354 10.23 24.51 12.09
N LEU A 355 10.04 23.48 12.91
CA LEU A 355 9.39 23.60 14.22
C LEU A 355 10.20 24.48 15.19
N LYS A 356 11.54 24.45 15.08
CA LYS A 356 12.40 25.36 15.83
C LYS A 356 12.23 26.81 15.39
N GLU A 357 12.12 27.09 14.10
CA GLU A 357 11.84 28.44 13.59
C GLU A 357 10.50 29.00 14.09
N LEU A 358 9.52 28.11 14.32
CA LEU A 358 8.22 28.46 14.90
C LEU A 358 8.25 28.53 16.45
N GLY A 359 9.39 28.23 17.08
CA GLY A 359 9.56 28.26 18.53
C GLY A 359 9.04 27.02 19.25
N LEU A 360 8.50 26.02 18.54
CA LEU A 360 7.98 24.77 19.11
C LEU A 360 9.07 23.81 19.55
N MET A 361 10.26 23.92 18.96
CA MET A 361 11.46 23.17 19.36
C MET A 361 12.64 24.13 19.60
N GLN A 362 13.62 23.71 20.40
CA GLN A 362 14.80 24.50 20.74
C GLN A 362 16.06 23.63 20.90
N GLY A 363 17.22 24.26 20.93
CA GLY A 363 18.50 23.57 21.04
C GLY A 363 19.07 23.09 19.71
N ASP A 364 19.81 21.99 19.74
CA ASP A 364 20.39 21.35 18.56
C ASP A 364 19.43 20.32 17.95
N MET A 365 19.01 20.56 16.70
CA MET A 365 18.05 19.69 16.03
C MET A 365 18.65 18.38 15.53
N GLU A 366 19.95 18.28 15.38
CA GLU A 366 20.60 16.99 15.10
C GLU A 366 20.50 16.06 16.31
N ALA A 367 20.80 16.57 17.49
CA ALA A 367 20.63 15.86 18.75
C ALA A 367 19.15 15.54 19.03
N ALA A 368 18.24 16.46 18.70
CA ALA A 368 16.79 16.25 18.83
C ALA A 368 16.28 15.10 17.96
N VAL A 369 16.73 15.01 16.70
CA VAL A 369 16.39 13.90 15.81
C VAL A 369 17.04 12.60 16.29
N ALA A 370 18.29 12.64 16.74
CA ALA A 370 18.98 11.45 17.25
C ALA A 370 18.30 10.85 18.49
N CYS A 371 17.66 11.65 19.34
CA CYS A 371 16.90 11.17 20.49
C CYS A 371 15.40 10.92 20.17
N GLY A 372 14.94 11.17 18.94
CA GLY A 372 13.58 10.96 18.50
C GLY A 372 12.57 12.01 18.94
N ALA A 373 12.99 13.22 19.28
CA ALA A 373 12.07 14.28 19.77
C ALA A 373 11.06 14.72 18.70
N GLN A 374 11.44 14.68 17.42
CA GLN A 374 10.52 14.96 16.29
C GLN A 374 9.36 13.96 16.17
N ALA A 375 9.49 12.75 16.76
CA ALA A 375 8.41 11.76 16.73
C ALA A 375 7.18 12.18 17.54
N LEU A 376 7.29 13.21 18.38
CA LEU A 376 6.13 13.86 18.98
C LEU A 376 5.21 14.48 17.91
N PHE A 377 5.78 14.92 16.79
CA PHE A 377 5.08 15.60 15.71
C PHE A 377 4.94 14.71 14.45
N MET A 378 5.82 13.77 14.22
CA MET A 378 5.76 12.76 13.15
C MET A 378 5.93 11.36 13.76
N PRO A 379 4.85 10.76 14.30
CA PRO A 379 4.93 9.50 15.04
C PRO A 379 5.06 8.25 14.14
N HIS A 380 4.96 8.40 12.84
CA HIS A 380 5.04 7.32 11.85
C HIS A 380 6.34 7.37 11.03
N GLY A 381 6.59 6.31 10.27
CA GLY A 381 7.70 6.23 9.32
C GLY A 381 7.49 7.13 8.11
N LEU A 382 8.55 7.38 7.35
CA LEU A 382 8.49 8.21 6.13
C LEU A 382 7.66 7.57 5.02
N GLY A 383 7.47 6.24 5.04
CA GLY A 383 6.72 5.52 4.03
C GLY A 383 7.06 4.04 3.95
N HIS A 384 6.56 3.38 2.93
CA HIS A 384 6.60 1.94 2.73
C HIS A 384 6.74 1.59 1.24
N GLN A 385 6.98 0.31 0.93
CA GLN A 385 6.88 -0.19 -0.44
C GLN A 385 5.41 -0.26 -0.88
N MET A 386 5.17 -0.06 -2.17
CA MET A 386 3.85 -0.13 -2.80
C MET A 386 3.91 -0.97 -4.08
N GLY A 387 2.85 -1.72 -4.36
CA GLY A 387 2.76 -2.60 -5.53
C GLY A 387 1.39 -3.23 -5.68
N LEU A 388 1.31 -4.56 -5.60
CA LEU A 388 0.06 -5.31 -5.53
C LEU A 388 -0.70 -5.09 -4.22
N ASP A 389 -0.01 -4.69 -3.17
CA ASP A 389 -0.62 -4.20 -1.94
C ASP A 389 -0.22 -2.73 -1.74
N VAL A 390 -1.05 -1.94 -1.07
CA VAL A 390 -0.70 -0.55 -0.70
C VAL A 390 0.53 -0.54 0.18
N HIS A 391 0.57 -1.38 1.22
CA HIS A 391 1.76 -1.76 1.97
C HIS A 391 2.28 -3.08 1.40
N ASP A 392 3.10 -3.01 0.38
CA ASP A 392 3.45 -4.19 -0.41
C ASP A 392 4.19 -5.24 0.42
N MET A 393 3.67 -6.47 0.42
CA MET A 393 4.24 -7.64 1.09
C MET A 393 4.30 -7.58 2.63
N GLU A 394 3.62 -6.66 3.31
CA GLU A 394 3.68 -6.57 4.79
C GLU A 394 3.24 -7.86 5.50
N ASN A 395 2.30 -8.60 4.93
CA ASN A 395 1.89 -9.90 5.43
C ASN A 395 3.02 -10.94 5.48
N ILE A 396 4.07 -10.79 4.67
CA ILE A 396 5.26 -11.65 4.68
C ILE A 396 6.16 -11.33 5.89
N GLY A 397 6.12 -10.09 6.35
CA GLY A 397 6.81 -9.59 7.54
C GLY A 397 7.79 -8.46 7.24
N GLU A 398 7.62 -7.33 7.92
CA GLU A 398 8.44 -6.13 7.75
C GLU A 398 9.96 -6.38 7.82
N LYS A 399 10.38 -7.33 8.64
CA LYS A 399 11.81 -7.71 8.78
C LYS A 399 12.44 -8.24 7.49
N TYR A 400 11.63 -8.68 6.52
CA TYR A 400 12.09 -9.14 5.21
C TYR A 400 11.85 -8.10 4.12
N VAL A 401 10.77 -7.33 4.26
CA VAL A 401 10.34 -6.34 3.27
C VAL A 401 11.14 -5.05 3.39
N GLY A 402 11.25 -4.52 4.60
CA GLY A 402 11.86 -3.21 4.85
C GLY A 402 13.29 -3.25 5.35
N TYR A 403 13.78 -4.45 5.73
CA TYR A 403 15.08 -4.62 6.39
C TYR A 403 15.83 -5.81 5.82
N ASP A 404 17.14 -5.85 6.04
CA ASP A 404 18.06 -6.89 5.58
C ASP A 404 19.26 -7.01 6.53
N ASP A 405 20.27 -7.77 6.13
CA ASP A 405 21.48 -7.98 6.94
C ASP A 405 22.35 -6.71 7.05
N GLU A 406 22.17 -5.72 6.14
CA GLU A 406 22.87 -4.42 6.14
C GLU A 406 22.12 -3.38 6.99
N THR A 407 20.80 -3.49 7.08
CA THR A 407 19.93 -2.49 7.73
C THR A 407 19.04 -3.16 8.75
N LEU A 408 19.36 -2.95 10.02
CA LEU A 408 18.57 -3.46 11.15
C LEU A 408 17.53 -2.42 11.60
N ARG A 409 16.40 -2.91 12.12
CA ARG A 409 15.35 -2.06 12.67
C ARG A 409 15.86 -1.32 13.91
N SER A 410 15.62 -0.03 13.99
CA SER A 410 15.96 0.81 15.14
C SER A 410 14.83 0.83 16.17
N GLU A 411 15.19 0.97 17.46
CA GLU A 411 14.23 1.19 18.55
C GLU A 411 14.02 2.68 18.86
N THR A 412 14.76 3.58 18.20
CA THR A 412 14.62 5.03 18.40
C THR A 412 13.22 5.50 17.99
N PRO A 413 12.53 6.31 18.80
CA PRO A 413 11.23 6.87 18.43
C PRO A 413 11.26 7.54 17.05
N GLY A 414 10.23 7.31 16.23
CA GLY A 414 10.20 7.70 14.82
C GLY A 414 10.78 6.64 13.91
N LEU A 415 12.03 6.22 14.11
CA LEU A 415 12.65 5.13 13.34
C LEU A 415 12.05 3.76 13.67
N SER A 416 11.60 3.54 14.91
CA SER A 416 10.93 2.29 15.31
C SER A 416 9.63 2.02 14.56
N SER A 417 8.99 3.06 14.03
CA SER A 417 7.77 2.99 13.23
C SER A 417 8.05 2.92 11.71
N LEU A 418 9.34 2.97 11.31
CA LEU A 418 9.71 2.96 9.90
C LEU A 418 9.54 1.55 9.32
N ARG A 419 8.68 1.40 8.31
CA ARG A 419 8.38 0.11 7.65
C ARG A 419 9.43 -0.29 6.63
N MET A 420 10.15 0.67 6.07
CA MET A 420 11.20 0.52 5.07
C MET A 420 12.45 1.27 5.49
N GLY A 421 13.56 0.58 5.71
CA GLY A 421 14.85 1.18 6.10
C GLY A 421 15.98 0.92 5.12
N LYS A 422 15.88 -0.17 4.33
CA LYS A 422 16.97 -0.68 3.52
C LYS A 422 17.36 0.21 2.34
N ARG A 423 18.40 -0.20 1.65
CA ARG A 423 18.98 0.50 0.49
C ARG A 423 18.04 0.46 -0.72
N LEU A 424 17.86 1.59 -1.38
CA LEU A 424 17.05 1.70 -2.59
C LEU A 424 17.75 1.06 -3.79
N ALA A 425 17.02 0.31 -4.57
CA ALA A 425 17.43 -0.25 -5.85
C ALA A 425 16.55 0.26 -7.00
N PRO A 426 17.06 0.29 -8.26
CA PRO A 426 16.22 0.58 -9.42
C PRO A 426 15.05 -0.40 -9.53
N GLY A 427 13.84 0.11 -9.77
CA GLY A 427 12.61 -0.70 -9.85
C GLY A 427 11.84 -0.80 -8.54
N MET A 428 12.39 -0.38 -7.40
CA MET A 428 11.60 -0.22 -6.16
C MET A 428 10.61 0.93 -6.32
N VAL A 429 9.39 0.73 -5.81
CA VAL A 429 8.34 1.75 -5.70
C VAL A 429 7.98 1.91 -4.24
N MET A 430 7.93 3.15 -3.76
CA MET A 430 7.67 3.48 -2.37
C MET A 430 6.94 4.80 -2.23
N THR A 431 6.23 4.96 -1.13
CA THR A 431 5.64 6.22 -0.73
C THR A 431 6.68 7.15 -0.10
N VAL A 432 6.39 8.44 -0.07
CA VAL A 432 7.12 9.48 0.67
C VAL A 432 6.09 10.41 1.28
N GLU A 433 5.84 10.27 2.56
CA GLU A 433 4.67 10.80 3.25
C GLU A 433 5.00 11.48 4.59
N PRO A 434 5.92 12.45 4.64
CA PRO A 434 6.17 13.17 5.88
C PRO A 434 4.93 13.95 6.30
N GLY A 435 4.70 14.04 7.62
CA GLY A 435 3.57 14.77 8.19
C GLY A 435 3.95 15.47 9.49
N ILE A 436 3.14 16.47 9.89
CA ILE A 436 3.20 17.10 11.21
C ILE A 436 1.82 17.00 11.82
N TYR A 437 1.75 16.44 13.00
CA TYR A 437 0.52 16.19 13.74
C TYR A 437 0.64 16.77 15.16
N PHE A 438 -0.42 17.39 15.61
CA PHE A 438 -0.56 17.90 16.96
C PHE A 438 -1.56 17.03 17.72
N ILE A 439 -1.07 15.97 18.38
CA ILE A 439 -1.89 14.93 19.02
C ILE A 439 -1.93 15.17 20.53
N PRO A 440 -3.04 15.68 21.11
CA PRO A 440 -3.10 16.05 22.53
C PRO A 440 -2.68 14.92 23.48
N ALA A 441 -3.18 13.71 23.26
CA ALA A 441 -2.86 12.55 24.10
C ALA A 441 -1.37 12.18 24.08
N LEU A 442 -0.68 12.35 22.94
CA LEU A 442 0.75 12.08 22.82
C LEU A 442 1.57 13.16 23.51
N VAL A 443 1.14 14.43 23.40
CA VAL A 443 1.75 15.58 24.10
C VAL A 443 1.61 15.40 25.60
N ASP A 444 0.42 15.08 26.11
CA ASP A 444 0.15 14.83 27.52
C ASP A 444 1.05 13.72 28.08
N LYS A 445 1.14 12.61 27.36
CA LYS A 445 1.99 11.47 27.74
C LYS A 445 3.47 11.86 27.80
N CYS A 446 4.00 12.49 26.76
CA CYS A 446 5.42 12.86 26.71
C CYS A 446 5.79 13.89 27.77
N GLU A 447 4.93 14.88 28.04
CA GLU A 447 5.14 15.87 29.08
C GLU A 447 5.11 15.25 30.47
N ALA A 448 4.12 14.40 30.78
CA ALA A 448 4.02 13.70 32.06
C ALA A 448 5.22 12.78 32.31
N GLU A 449 5.74 12.11 31.29
CA GLU A 449 6.95 11.28 31.36
C GLU A 449 8.25 12.13 31.42
N GLY A 450 8.16 13.45 31.28
CA GLY A 450 9.29 14.36 31.24
C GLY A 450 10.17 14.21 30.00
N LYS A 451 9.66 13.60 28.94
CA LYS A 451 10.35 13.42 27.66
C LYS A 451 10.57 14.77 26.99
N PHE A 452 11.67 14.88 26.26
CA PHE A 452 12.04 16.02 25.42
C PHE A 452 12.02 17.39 26.13
N ARG A 453 12.11 17.42 27.46
CA ARG A 453 12.26 18.67 28.24
C ARG A 453 13.50 19.42 27.78
N GLY A 454 13.37 20.74 27.55
CA GLY A 454 14.46 21.57 27.02
C GLY A 454 14.66 21.43 25.50
N ILE A 455 13.87 20.59 24.82
CA ILE A 455 13.85 20.47 23.36
C ILE A 455 12.50 20.93 22.82
N VAL A 456 11.39 20.56 23.45
CA VAL A 456 10.01 20.94 23.08
C VAL A 456 9.49 22.00 24.04
N ASP A 457 8.90 23.07 23.49
CA ASP A 457 8.15 24.08 24.24
C ASP A 457 6.69 23.62 24.36
N TYR A 458 6.37 22.90 25.45
CA TYR A 458 5.03 22.38 25.69
C TYR A 458 4.00 23.48 25.96
N ASP A 459 4.39 24.62 26.57
CA ASP A 459 3.48 25.74 26.85
C ASP A 459 3.05 26.41 25.54
N LEU A 460 3.98 26.69 24.64
CA LEU A 460 3.69 27.24 23.33
C LEU A 460 2.86 26.26 22.49
N LEU A 461 3.20 24.97 22.52
CA LEU A 461 2.48 23.92 21.82
C LEU A 461 1.00 23.87 22.23
N ARG A 462 0.73 23.85 23.55
CA ARG A 462 -0.63 23.84 24.10
C ARG A 462 -1.40 25.10 23.77
N SER A 463 -0.79 26.26 23.95
CA SER A 463 -1.50 27.55 23.81
C SER A 463 -1.79 27.97 22.36
N ARG A 464 -1.13 27.33 21.37
CA ARG A 464 -1.27 27.74 19.96
C ARG A 464 -1.64 26.64 18.97
N TYR A 465 -1.46 25.36 19.32
CA TYR A 465 -1.61 24.27 18.36
C TYR A 465 -2.52 23.13 18.84
N LEU A 466 -2.99 23.17 20.11
CA LEU A 466 -3.90 22.18 20.67
C LEU A 466 -5.29 22.77 21.00
N ASP A 467 -5.58 24.00 20.63
CA ASP A 467 -6.86 24.69 20.81
C ASP A 467 -7.86 24.46 19.66
#